data_8dddff9f0d2491aa04bcff4561de9eaa
#
_entry.id   8dddff9f0d2491aa04bcff4561de9eaa
#
_cell.length_a   1.000
_cell.length_b   1.000
_cell.length_c   1.000
_cell.angle_alpha   90.00
_cell.angle_beta   90.00
_cell.angle_gamma   90.00
#
_symmetry.space_group_name_H-M   'P 1'
#
loop_
_entity.id
_entity.type
_entity.pdbx_description
1 polymer ?
#
loop_
_entity_poly.entity_id
_entity_poly.type
_entity_poly.pdbx_seq_one_letter_code
_entity_poly.pdbx_strand_id
1 'polypeptide(L)'
;MSWDQAKFTYQMNGYLTIISDGLLQGDFYKGPSGTKENAFTNSDMIPEGVVTGALAESWELPDTLTIIFHLRKGVNWQNKPPVNGREFTSADLVYHFERVIKARYPRHEFVEKVSAPDKYTFIVKMKRAMAYWTYEIGGYPYFVPQPKEWVDIGMEDWRNAVGTGPFMVSDYVPDSMITWVKNPNYYGKWTNPKDGKEYQLPFVDKMLMPMTPDEATWIAAVKTGKIDIGNFSPKWKEQMEKAAPLMINKEIVSMASTNIFFQLSKAPVNDIRVRRALLMAIDRKALWEATLFKTGNYLSPNTPMSPAEGPRYYPSMEEFGPIVQEIYSYNPTKAKELLAEAGYPKGFDGGAIVCSTGQQGASVIDKLTLVQAYWDAIGVKVTIENNDLQTWTSRRFTKDYNLFFVDGKGSTIRYFNEFTLNNWVANVGGFTSDKYEADWKAIQSEMDESKRAAMSKALMIYLWQQAPWFEMPAPSYYRCWWPWVYNFNGEQYLGAHNRSWLKYVWVDPALKKKLGY
;
A
#
# COMPACT_ATOMS: atom_id res chain seq x y z
N MET A 1 0.81 -7.24 21.10
CA MET A 1 0.39 -6.98 19.68
C MET A 1 -1.06 -7.38 19.57
N SER A 2 -1.96 -6.54 19.04
CA SER A 2 -3.38 -6.89 18.92
C SER A 2 -3.71 -7.35 17.50
N TRP A 3 -4.48 -8.44 17.38
CA TRP A 3 -5.00 -8.96 16.10
C TRP A 3 -6.36 -8.36 15.74
N ASP A 4 -6.89 -7.49 16.60
CA ASP A 4 -8.21 -6.90 16.47
C ASP A 4 -8.24 -5.79 15.40
N GLN A 5 -8.95 -6.02 14.31
CA GLN A 5 -9.11 -5.04 13.23
C GLN A 5 -9.91 -3.81 13.63
N ALA A 6 -10.76 -3.91 14.63
CA ALA A 6 -11.48 -2.75 15.18
C ALA A 6 -10.54 -1.79 15.93
N LYS A 7 -9.45 -2.30 16.52
CA LYS A 7 -8.44 -1.51 17.24
C LYS A 7 -7.30 -1.00 16.37
N PHE A 8 -7.29 -1.22 15.10
CA PHE A 8 -6.27 -0.86 14.10
C PHE A 8 -4.80 -1.01 14.54
N THR A 9 -4.16 -2.02 13.96
CA THR A 9 -2.70 -2.05 13.84
C THR A 9 -2.35 -2.36 12.39
N TYR A 10 -1.84 -1.38 11.68
CA TYR A 10 -1.51 -1.47 10.25
C TYR A 10 -0.65 -2.70 9.91
N GLN A 11 0.30 -3.02 10.79
CA GLN A 11 1.23 -4.12 10.64
C GLN A 11 0.56 -5.50 10.65
N MET A 12 -0.57 -5.67 11.37
CA MET A 12 -1.24 -6.96 11.48
C MET A 12 -2.07 -7.35 10.26
N ASN A 13 -2.44 -6.38 9.42
CA ASN A 13 -3.28 -6.65 8.25
C ASN A 13 -2.68 -7.71 7.31
N GLY A 14 -1.37 -7.64 7.07
CA GLY A 14 -0.67 -8.61 6.22
C GLY A 14 -0.61 -10.02 6.81
N TYR A 15 -0.70 -10.18 8.13
CA TYR A 15 -0.74 -11.48 8.80
C TYR A 15 -2.15 -12.06 8.85
N LEU A 16 -3.16 -11.22 9.04
CA LEU A 16 -4.55 -11.65 9.04
C LEU A 16 -4.97 -12.28 7.71
N THR A 17 -4.49 -11.77 6.59
CA THR A 17 -4.80 -12.34 5.27
C THR A 17 -4.08 -13.67 4.98
N ILE A 18 -3.19 -14.12 5.85
CA ILE A 18 -2.59 -15.47 5.81
C ILE A 18 -3.49 -16.48 6.53
N ILE A 19 -4.13 -16.08 7.62
CA ILE A 19 -4.99 -16.96 8.44
C ILE A 19 -6.46 -16.90 8.06
N SER A 20 -6.91 -15.87 7.34
CA SER A 20 -8.31 -15.72 6.95
C SER A 20 -8.44 -15.12 5.56
N ASP A 21 -9.37 -15.59 4.76
CA ASP A 21 -9.71 -15.00 3.47
C ASP A 21 -10.70 -13.83 3.66
N GLY A 22 -10.66 -12.83 2.75
CA GLY A 22 -11.69 -11.81 2.61
C GLY A 22 -12.85 -12.29 1.74
N LEU A 23 -13.80 -11.40 1.45
CA LEU A 23 -14.87 -11.70 0.48
C LEU A 23 -14.30 -11.86 -0.93
N LEU A 24 -13.43 -10.94 -1.34
CA LEU A 24 -12.81 -10.86 -2.66
C LEU A 24 -11.29 -10.82 -2.55
N GLN A 25 -10.62 -11.16 -3.63
CA GLN A 25 -9.17 -11.07 -3.79
C GLN A 25 -8.79 -10.85 -5.26
N GLY A 26 -7.51 -10.55 -5.55
CA GLY A 26 -6.99 -10.60 -6.91
C GLY A 26 -6.96 -12.03 -7.47
N ASP A 27 -7.27 -12.15 -8.75
CA ASP A 27 -7.21 -13.40 -9.46
C ASP A 27 -5.75 -13.80 -9.73
N PHE A 28 -5.26 -14.79 -9.00
CA PHE A 28 -3.90 -15.29 -9.14
C PHE A 28 -3.57 -15.72 -10.58
N TYR A 29 -4.55 -16.27 -11.31
CA TYR A 29 -4.36 -16.67 -12.71
C TYR A 29 -4.14 -15.50 -13.66
N LYS A 30 -4.55 -14.29 -13.28
CA LYS A 30 -4.31 -13.04 -14.01
C LYS A 30 -3.03 -12.32 -13.58
N GLY A 31 -2.33 -12.89 -12.61
CA GLY A 31 -1.07 -12.39 -12.07
C GLY A 31 0.17 -12.81 -12.88
N PRO A 32 1.37 -12.44 -12.38
CA PRO A 32 2.65 -12.77 -13.00
C PRO A 32 2.89 -14.26 -13.21
N SER A 33 2.27 -15.10 -12.36
CA SER A 33 2.32 -16.56 -12.48
C SER A 33 1.26 -17.14 -13.43
N GLY A 34 0.43 -16.31 -14.04
CA GLY A 34 -0.61 -16.66 -15.01
C GLY A 34 -0.53 -15.85 -16.29
N THR A 35 -1.62 -15.14 -16.66
CA THR A 35 -1.73 -14.40 -17.93
C THR A 35 -1.01 -13.05 -17.93
N LYS A 36 -0.53 -12.57 -16.77
CA LYS A 36 0.24 -11.32 -16.59
C LYS A 36 -0.57 -10.04 -16.86
N GLU A 37 -1.88 -10.09 -16.71
CA GLU A 37 -2.76 -8.93 -16.85
C GLU A 37 -2.54 -7.89 -15.74
N ASN A 38 -2.10 -8.34 -14.55
CA ASN A 38 -1.74 -7.46 -13.43
C ASN A 38 -0.45 -7.92 -12.75
N ALA A 39 0.41 -7.00 -12.35
CA ALA A 39 1.69 -7.32 -11.71
C ALA A 39 1.55 -7.70 -10.24
N PHE A 40 0.42 -7.41 -9.59
CA PHE A 40 0.16 -7.62 -8.16
C PHE A 40 1.27 -7.15 -7.23
N THR A 41 1.88 -6.02 -7.56
CA THR A 41 2.91 -5.36 -6.77
C THR A 41 2.34 -4.28 -5.85
N ASN A 42 1.10 -3.86 -6.12
CA ASN A 42 0.40 -2.85 -5.33
C ASN A 42 -0.29 -3.47 -4.11
N SER A 43 -0.14 -2.82 -2.96
CA SER A 43 -0.75 -3.26 -1.70
C SER A 43 -2.21 -2.83 -1.51
N ASP A 44 -2.77 -2.04 -2.41
CA ASP A 44 -4.06 -1.39 -2.19
C ASP A 44 -5.14 -1.89 -3.16
N MET A 45 -5.41 -1.16 -4.21
CA MET A 45 -6.55 -1.45 -5.08
C MET A 45 -6.23 -2.49 -6.17
N ILE A 46 -7.18 -3.38 -6.43
CA ILE A 46 -7.13 -4.31 -7.56
C ILE A 46 -8.11 -3.78 -8.62
N PRO A 47 -7.70 -3.63 -9.88
CA PRO A 47 -8.62 -3.30 -10.97
C PRO A 47 -9.78 -4.31 -11.03
N GLU A 48 -10.98 -3.84 -11.29
CA GLU A 48 -12.20 -4.69 -11.30
C GLU A 48 -12.07 -5.92 -12.21
N GLY A 49 -11.43 -5.76 -13.37
CA GLY A 49 -11.23 -6.83 -14.35
C GLY A 49 -10.35 -8.00 -13.87
N VAL A 50 -9.61 -7.84 -12.76
CA VAL A 50 -8.73 -8.89 -12.18
C VAL A 50 -9.10 -9.26 -10.75
N VAL A 51 -10.31 -8.92 -10.31
CA VAL A 51 -10.89 -9.35 -9.03
C VAL A 51 -11.56 -10.71 -9.18
N THR A 52 -11.42 -11.56 -8.19
CA THR A 52 -12.12 -12.85 -8.07
C THR A 52 -12.68 -13.04 -6.67
N GLY A 53 -13.62 -13.98 -6.54
CA GLY A 53 -14.19 -14.34 -5.25
C GLY A 53 -13.22 -15.16 -4.39
N ALA A 54 -13.24 -14.89 -3.08
CA ALA A 54 -12.59 -15.73 -2.07
C ALA A 54 -13.65 -16.41 -1.19
N LEU A 55 -14.10 -15.79 -0.09
CA LEU A 55 -15.26 -16.31 0.68
C LEU A 55 -16.58 -16.14 -0.08
N ALA A 56 -16.72 -15.10 -0.90
CA ALA A 56 -17.81 -14.99 -1.84
C ALA A 56 -17.52 -15.86 -3.08
N GLU A 57 -18.49 -16.61 -3.54
CA GLU A 57 -18.43 -17.35 -4.79
C GLU A 57 -18.80 -16.46 -5.98
N SER A 58 -19.77 -15.57 -5.75
CA SER A 58 -20.24 -14.55 -6.71
C SER A 58 -20.83 -13.35 -5.98
N TRP A 59 -21.11 -12.29 -6.75
CA TRP A 59 -21.77 -11.09 -6.24
C TRP A 59 -22.59 -10.42 -7.31
N GLU A 60 -23.54 -9.60 -6.90
CA GLU A 60 -24.41 -8.80 -7.77
C GLU A 60 -24.59 -7.38 -7.22
N LEU A 61 -24.78 -6.46 -8.14
CA LEU A 61 -25.18 -5.09 -7.85
C LEU A 61 -26.55 -4.84 -8.54
N PRO A 62 -27.65 -5.17 -7.88
CA PRO A 62 -28.98 -4.95 -8.45
C PRO A 62 -29.28 -3.45 -8.66
N ASP A 63 -28.63 -2.60 -7.91
CA ASP A 63 -28.60 -1.16 -8.04
C ASP A 63 -27.26 -0.59 -7.53
N THR A 64 -27.05 0.73 -7.67
CA THR A 64 -25.79 1.38 -7.25
C THR A 64 -25.59 1.48 -5.74
N LEU A 65 -26.57 1.10 -4.93
CA LEU A 65 -26.57 1.21 -3.47
C LEU A 65 -26.62 -0.16 -2.76
N THR A 66 -26.73 -1.26 -3.50
CA THR A 66 -26.89 -2.59 -2.93
C THR A 66 -25.86 -3.54 -3.52
N ILE A 67 -25.12 -4.22 -2.66
CA ILE A 67 -24.22 -5.31 -3.05
C ILE A 67 -24.71 -6.58 -2.35
N ILE A 68 -24.91 -7.64 -3.14
CA ILE A 68 -25.28 -8.96 -2.66
C ILE A 68 -24.11 -9.89 -2.90
N PHE A 69 -23.58 -10.51 -1.85
CA PHE A 69 -22.55 -11.54 -1.94
C PHE A 69 -23.16 -12.91 -1.69
N HIS A 70 -22.91 -13.84 -2.60
CA HIS A 70 -23.24 -15.26 -2.45
C HIS A 70 -22.01 -15.99 -1.91
N LEU A 71 -22.11 -16.53 -0.71
CA LEU A 71 -20.99 -17.15 -0.02
C LEU A 71 -20.76 -18.59 -0.46
N ARG A 72 -19.50 -19.00 -0.48
CA ARG A 72 -19.14 -20.41 -0.69
C ARG A 72 -19.71 -21.28 0.42
N LYS A 73 -20.32 -22.40 0.04
CA LYS A 73 -20.82 -23.43 0.97
C LYS A 73 -19.67 -24.31 1.46
N GLY A 74 -19.78 -24.81 2.68
CA GLY A 74 -18.80 -25.74 3.25
C GLY A 74 -17.46 -25.10 3.64
N VAL A 75 -17.40 -23.78 3.73
CA VAL A 75 -16.24 -23.10 4.32
C VAL A 75 -16.33 -23.23 5.84
N ASN A 76 -15.26 -23.73 6.45
CA ASN A 76 -15.17 -23.86 7.91
C ASN A 76 -14.09 -22.94 8.46
N TRP A 77 -14.31 -22.45 9.66
CA TRP A 77 -13.26 -21.91 10.47
C TRP A 77 -12.20 -22.97 10.77
N GLN A 78 -10.98 -22.57 11.02
CA GLN A 78 -9.89 -23.48 11.40
C GLN A 78 -10.30 -24.33 12.62
N ASN A 79 -9.98 -25.63 12.59
CA ASN A 79 -10.34 -26.56 13.67
C ASN A 79 -9.40 -26.42 14.87
N LYS A 80 -9.54 -25.33 15.59
CA LYS A 80 -8.83 -25.02 16.85
C LYS A 80 -9.71 -24.13 17.74
N PRO A 81 -9.48 -24.11 19.07
CA PRO A 81 -10.16 -23.16 19.93
C PRO A 81 -9.90 -21.71 19.50
N PRO A 82 -10.86 -20.79 19.71
CA PRO A 82 -12.16 -21.02 20.39
C PRO A 82 -13.30 -21.52 19.48
N VAL A 83 -13.08 -21.60 18.14
CA VAL A 83 -14.15 -21.82 17.15
C VAL A 83 -14.40 -23.30 16.84
N ASN A 84 -13.34 -24.13 16.96
CA ASN A 84 -13.40 -25.59 16.81
C ASN A 84 -14.00 -26.09 15.49
N GLY A 85 -13.67 -25.43 14.37
CA GLY A 85 -14.01 -25.91 13.03
C GLY A 85 -15.48 -25.77 12.64
N ARG A 86 -16.28 -24.94 13.33
CA ARG A 86 -17.65 -24.68 12.89
C ARG A 86 -17.70 -24.04 11.51
N GLU A 87 -18.81 -24.20 10.83
CA GLU A 87 -19.01 -23.60 9.52
C GLU A 87 -19.07 -22.06 9.60
N PHE A 88 -18.43 -21.43 8.62
CA PHE A 88 -18.52 -19.99 8.37
C PHE A 88 -19.83 -19.66 7.65
N THR A 89 -20.48 -18.58 8.06
CA THR A 89 -21.78 -18.18 7.51
C THR A 89 -21.89 -16.67 7.34
N SER A 90 -22.93 -16.21 6.68
CA SER A 90 -23.26 -14.78 6.52
C SER A 90 -23.48 -14.05 7.87
N ALA A 91 -23.90 -14.76 8.92
CA ALA A 91 -24.04 -14.18 10.25
C ALA A 91 -22.68 -13.76 10.85
N ASP A 92 -21.60 -14.47 10.54
CA ASP A 92 -20.24 -14.08 10.93
C ASP A 92 -19.82 -12.76 10.28
N LEU A 93 -20.21 -12.56 9.03
CA LEU A 93 -19.95 -11.30 8.32
C LEU A 93 -20.75 -10.14 8.90
N VAL A 94 -22.04 -10.34 9.18
CA VAL A 94 -22.87 -9.28 9.82
C VAL A 94 -22.22 -8.85 11.13
N TYR A 95 -21.91 -9.81 12.01
CA TYR A 95 -21.24 -9.51 13.28
C TYR A 95 -19.94 -8.71 13.09
N HIS A 96 -19.08 -9.18 12.21
CA HIS A 96 -17.77 -8.58 11.99
C HIS A 96 -17.87 -7.18 11.37
N PHE A 97 -18.70 -7.02 10.32
CA PHE A 97 -18.89 -5.75 9.62
C PHE A 97 -19.49 -4.68 10.54
N GLU A 98 -20.54 -4.99 11.27
CA GLU A 98 -21.16 -4.05 12.22
C GLU A 98 -20.13 -3.58 13.26
N ARG A 99 -19.33 -4.48 13.81
CA ARG A 99 -18.28 -4.17 14.77
C ARG A 99 -17.22 -3.22 14.18
N VAL A 100 -16.73 -3.53 12.98
CA VAL A 100 -15.69 -2.72 12.32
C VAL A 100 -16.23 -1.37 11.86
N ILE A 101 -17.43 -1.33 11.27
CA ILE A 101 -18.06 -0.07 10.84
C ILE A 101 -18.24 0.86 12.04
N LYS A 102 -18.74 0.35 13.16
CA LYS A 102 -18.91 1.14 14.40
C LYS A 102 -17.58 1.66 14.94
N ALA A 103 -16.54 0.84 14.95
CA ALA A 103 -15.23 1.22 15.50
C ALA A 103 -14.48 2.21 14.62
N ARG A 104 -14.76 2.23 13.33
CA ARG A 104 -14.01 3.00 12.33
C ARG A 104 -14.83 4.10 11.65
N TYR A 105 -15.94 4.47 12.22
CA TYR A 105 -16.66 5.66 11.82
C TYR A 105 -15.77 6.92 12.03
N PRO A 106 -15.69 7.90 11.07
CA PRO A 106 -16.60 8.05 9.92
C PRO A 106 -16.14 7.39 8.61
N ARG A 107 -15.04 6.65 8.56
CA ARG A 107 -14.51 6.07 7.30
C ARG A 107 -15.54 5.27 6.51
N HIS A 108 -16.36 4.47 7.22
CA HIS A 108 -17.38 3.62 6.61
C HIS A 108 -18.80 4.21 6.73
N GLU A 109 -18.92 5.54 6.84
CA GLU A 109 -20.20 6.25 6.91
C GLU A 109 -21.12 5.99 5.72
N PHE A 110 -20.53 5.62 4.56
CA PHE A 110 -21.28 5.30 3.35
C PHE A 110 -22.07 4.00 3.45
N VAL A 111 -21.76 3.12 4.40
CA VAL A 111 -22.54 1.91 4.66
C VAL A 111 -23.77 2.29 5.49
N GLU A 112 -24.96 1.95 4.96
CA GLU A 112 -26.22 2.12 5.67
C GLU A 112 -26.45 0.98 6.65
N LYS A 113 -26.40 -0.25 6.13
CA LYS A 113 -26.59 -1.47 6.94
C LYS A 113 -26.02 -2.68 6.23
N VAL A 114 -25.78 -3.74 7.01
CA VAL A 114 -25.49 -5.08 6.52
C VAL A 114 -26.56 -6.04 6.98
N SER A 115 -26.81 -7.14 6.25
CA SER A 115 -27.80 -8.14 6.62
C SER A 115 -27.49 -9.51 6.02
N ALA A 116 -28.04 -10.55 6.64
CA ALA A 116 -27.92 -11.93 6.24
C ALA A 116 -29.34 -12.55 6.16
N PRO A 117 -30.01 -12.52 5.00
CA PRO A 117 -31.34 -13.10 4.85
C PRO A 117 -31.36 -14.62 4.97
N ASP A 118 -30.26 -15.26 4.66
CA ASP A 118 -30.02 -16.70 4.82
C ASP A 118 -28.54 -16.98 5.13
N LYS A 119 -28.20 -18.25 5.31
CA LYS A 119 -26.88 -18.73 5.74
C LYS A 119 -25.74 -18.37 4.78
N TYR A 120 -26.01 -18.13 3.51
CA TYR A 120 -25.01 -17.95 2.47
C TYR A 120 -25.18 -16.67 1.65
N THR A 121 -26.12 -15.81 2.03
CA THR A 121 -26.32 -14.50 1.40
C THR A 121 -25.98 -13.38 2.37
N PHE A 122 -25.05 -12.54 1.96
CA PHE A 122 -24.65 -11.35 2.71
C PHE A 122 -24.91 -10.10 1.88
N ILE A 123 -25.66 -9.16 2.44
CA ILE A 123 -26.09 -7.94 1.74
C ILE A 123 -25.50 -6.72 2.43
N VAL A 124 -24.91 -5.84 1.64
CA VAL A 124 -24.44 -4.52 2.07
C VAL A 124 -25.30 -3.46 1.39
N LYS A 125 -26.01 -2.65 2.17
CA LYS A 125 -26.69 -1.45 1.69
C LYS A 125 -25.86 -0.21 1.96
N MET A 126 -25.76 0.66 0.95
CA MET A 126 -24.99 1.89 0.99
C MET A 126 -25.90 3.11 0.95
N LYS A 127 -25.52 4.20 1.61
CA LYS A 127 -26.21 5.50 1.60
C LYS A 127 -25.96 6.28 0.29
N ARG A 128 -24.86 5.98 -0.37
CA ARG A 128 -24.45 6.57 -1.66
C ARG A 128 -23.67 5.56 -2.48
N ALA A 129 -23.64 5.72 -3.79
CA ALA A 129 -22.80 4.89 -4.64
C ALA A 129 -21.33 4.99 -4.21
N MET A 130 -20.64 3.86 -4.24
CA MET A 130 -19.23 3.73 -3.91
C MET A 130 -18.54 2.91 -5.00
N ALA A 131 -17.94 3.59 -5.95
CA ALA A 131 -17.28 2.95 -7.09
C ALA A 131 -16.12 2.02 -6.70
N TYR A 132 -15.51 2.25 -5.53
CA TYR A 132 -14.43 1.42 -4.99
C TYR A 132 -14.89 0.36 -3.98
N TRP A 133 -16.12 -0.09 -4.08
CA TRP A 133 -16.70 -1.07 -3.15
C TRP A 133 -15.93 -2.40 -3.15
N THR A 134 -15.35 -2.82 -4.28
CA THR A 134 -14.50 -4.01 -4.35
C THR A 134 -13.30 -3.91 -3.43
N TYR A 135 -12.76 -2.70 -3.28
CA TYR A 135 -11.70 -2.39 -2.34
C TYR A 135 -12.23 -2.15 -0.93
N GLU A 136 -13.14 -1.17 -0.75
CA GLU A 136 -13.57 -0.70 0.59
C GLU A 136 -14.40 -1.74 1.36
N ILE A 137 -15.06 -2.68 0.66
CA ILE A 137 -15.92 -3.71 1.25
C ILE A 137 -15.38 -5.11 0.96
N GLY A 138 -15.07 -5.41 -0.31
CA GLY A 138 -14.78 -6.76 -0.77
C GLY A 138 -13.40 -7.28 -0.40
N GLY A 139 -12.37 -6.45 -0.52
CA GLY A 139 -10.97 -6.87 -0.43
C GLY A 139 -10.11 -6.15 0.59
N TYR A 140 -10.68 -5.20 1.36
CA TYR A 140 -9.90 -4.47 2.35
C TYR A 140 -9.67 -5.30 3.62
N PRO A 141 -8.46 -5.30 4.19
CA PRO A 141 -8.11 -6.18 5.33
C PRO A 141 -8.98 -5.99 6.56
N TYR A 142 -9.61 -4.83 6.75
CA TYR A 142 -10.51 -4.61 7.89
C TYR A 142 -11.79 -5.44 7.83
N PHE A 143 -12.15 -5.94 6.65
CA PHE A 143 -13.30 -6.80 6.45
C PHE A 143 -12.95 -8.27 6.22
N VAL A 144 -11.72 -8.67 6.57
CA VAL A 144 -11.37 -10.08 6.75
C VAL A 144 -12.06 -10.57 8.02
N PRO A 145 -13.01 -11.51 7.94
CA PRO A 145 -13.87 -11.86 9.06
C PRO A 145 -13.09 -12.42 10.25
N GLN A 146 -13.53 -12.00 11.42
CA GLN A 146 -13.04 -12.43 12.73
C GLN A 146 -14.21 -12.97 13.53
N PRO A 147 -14.18 -14.23 14.01
CA PRO A 147 -15.32 -14.84 14.67
C PRO A 147 -15.56 -14.23 16.05
N LYS A 148 -16.83 -14.20 16.45
CA LYS A 148 -17.25 -13.64 17.73
C LYS A 148 -16.52 -14.29 18.91
N GLU A 149 -16.34 -15.58 18.85
CA GLU A 149 -15.68 -16.37 19.90
C GLU A 149 -14.24 -15.92 20.16
N TRP A 150 -13.50 -15.55 19.10
CA TRP A 150 -12.15 -15.02 19.27
C TRP A 150 -12.16 -13.60 19.86
N VAL A 151 -13.11 -12.77 19.43
CA VAL A 151 -13.28 -11.41 19.97
C VAL A 151 -13.62 -11.46 21.48
N ASP A 152 -14.51 -12.37 21.88
CA ASP A 152 -14.99 -12.49 23.25
C ASP A 152 -13.87 -12.88 24.25
N ILE A 153 -12.91 -13.72 23.84
CA ILE A 153 -11.80 -14.14 24.70
C ILE A 153 -10.58 -13.21 24.64
N GLY A 154 -10.63 -12.16 23.80
CA GLY A 154 -9.52 -11.22 23.58
C GLY A 154 -8.59 -11.65 22.44
N MET A 155 -8.13 -10.65 21.69
CA MET A 155 -7.37 -10.85 20.44
C MET A 155 -5.89 -10.46 20.56
N GLU A 156 -5.38 -10.43 21.76
CA GLU A 156 -3.98 -10.11 22.06
C GLU A 156 -3.08 -11.37 22.05
N ASP A 157 -3.66 -12.53 22.40
CA ASP A 157 -2.92 -13.81 22.38
C ASP A 157 -3.00 -14.46 20.98
N TRP A 158 -1.84 -14.58 20.34
CA TRP A 158 -1.72 -15.20 19.03
C TRP A 158 -2.16 -16.68 18.98
N ARG A 159 -2.12 -17.37 20.13
CA ARG A 159 -2.53 -18.78 20.25
C ARG A 159 -4.02 -18.95 19.93
N ASN A 160 -4.78 -17.91 20.16
CA ASN A 160 -6.22 -17.87 19.86
C ASN A 160 -6.52 -17.42 18.44
N ALA A 161 -5.50 -17.00 17.66
CA ALA A 161 -5.69 -16.51 16.30
C ALA A 161 -6.29 -17.60 15.42
N VAL A 162 -7.47 -17.35 14.87
CA VAL A 162 -8.26 -18.31 14.09
C VAL A 162 -8.94 -17.59 12.92
N GLY A 163 -8.95 -18.23 11.76
CA GLY A 163 -9.53 -17.69 10.53
C GLY A 163 -10.11 -18.79 9.64
N THR A 164 -10.49 -18.42 8.44
CA THR A 164 -10.98 -19.32 7.38
C THR A 164 -9.88 -19.74 6.39
N GLY A 165 -8.70 -19.15 6.51
CA GLY A 165 -7.66 -19.16 5.49
C GLY A 165 -6.74 -20.39 5.50
N PRO A 166 -5.76 -20.38 4.58
CA PRO A 166 -4.92 -21.54 4.25
C PRO A 166 -3.90 -21.94 5.32
N PHE A 167 -3.51 -21.00 6.20
CA PHE A 167 -2.50 -21.27 7.23
C PHE A 167 -2.98 -20.90 8.63
N MET A 168 -2.43 -21.58 9.62
CA MET A 168 -2.64 -21.35 11.04
C MET A 168 -1.33 -20.87 11.68
N VAL A 169 -1.38 -19.94 12.63
CA VAL A 169 -0.21 -19.64 13.48
C VAL A 169 0.04 -20.82 14.39
N SER A 170 1.25 -21.38 14.35
CA SER A 170 1.68 -22.48 15.24
C SER A 170 2.68 -22.04 16.29
N ASP A 171 3.42 -20.96 16.00
CA ASP A 171 4.37 -20.37 16.96
C ASP A 171 4.64 -18.91 16.61
N TYR A 172 4.91 -18.10 17.65
CA TYR A 172 5.29 -16.70 17.51
C TYR A 172 6.28 -16.32 18.60
N VAL A 173 7.50 -16.03 18.19
CA VAL A 173 8.54 -15.45 19.03
C VAL A 173 8.68 -13.98 18.66
N PRO A 174 8.29 -13.04 19.54
CA PRO A 174 8.38 -11.61 19.27
C PRO A 174 9.77 -11.20 18.76
N ASP A 175 9.79 -10.33 17.74
CA ASP A 175 10.99 -9.79 17.11
C ASP A 175 11.97 -10.83 16.52
N SER A 176 11.53 -12.08 16.39
CA SER A 176 12.34 -13.19 15.88
C SER A 176 11.66 -13.95 14.75
N MET A 177 10.53 -14.62 15.01
CA MET A 177 9.94 -15.55 14.05
C MET A 177 8.43 -15.72 14.23
N ILE A 178 7.71 -15.81 13.11
CA ILE A 178 6.36 -16.39 13.08
C ILE A 178 6.42 -17.70 12.30
N THR A 179 5.86 -18.76 12.87
CA THR A 179 5.72 -20.07 12.24
C THR A 179 4.26 -20.30 11.86
N TRP A 180 4.04 -20.63 10.60
CA TRP A 180 2.75 -20.94 10.03
C TRP A 180 2.71 -22.41 9.63
N VAL A 181 1.59 -23.07 9.88
CA VAL A 181 1.34 -24.44 9.41
C VAL A 181 0.09 -24.50 8.56
N LYS A 182 0.05 -25.44 7.65
CA LYS A 182 -1.07 -25.69 6.75
C LYS A 182 -2.36 -25.92 7.54
N ASN A 183 -3.46 -25.29 7.11
CA ASN A 183 -4.80 -25.66 7.52
C ASN A 183 -5.25 -26.90 6.71
N PRO A 184 -5.35 -28.07 7.32
CA PRO A 184 -5.70 -29.31 6.59
C PRO A 184 -7.12 -29.28 6.03
N ASN A 185 -8.00 -28.45 6.59
CA ASN A 185 -9.39 -28.31 6.21
C ASN A 185 -9.66 -27.07 5.35
N TYR A 186 -8.62 -26.49 4.73
CA TYR A 186 -8.80 -25.33 3.87
C TYR A 186 -9.61 -25.71 2.63
N TYR A 187 -10.61 -24.91 2.30
CA TYR A 187 -11.55 -25.18 1.20
C TYR A 187 -10.96 -24.92 -0.19
N GLY A 188 -9.90 -24.09 -0.29
CA GLY A 188 -9.38 -23.60 -1.56
C GLY A 188 -8.64 -24.67 -2.37
N LYS A 189 -8.87 -24.67 -3.68
CA LYS A 189 -8.19 -25.50 -4.65
C LYS A 189 -7.51 -24.66 -5.72
N TRP A 190 -6.56 -25.22 -6.39
CA TRP A 190 -5.88 -24.65 -7.55
C TRP A 190 -5.96 -25.59 -8.73
N THR A 191 -6.47 -25.11 -9.86
CA THR A 191 -6.48 -25.85 -11.11
C THR A 191 -5.20 -25.49 -11.88
N ASN A 192 -4.36 -26.48 -12.14
CA ASN A 192 -3.14 -26.28 -12.92
C ASN A 192 -3.51 -25.96 -14.39
N PRO A 193 -3.17 -24.78 -14.90
CA PRO A 193 -3.54 -24.39 -16.26
C PRO A 193 -2.87 -25.23 -17.36
N LYS A 194 -1.84 -26.02 -17.03
CA LYS A 194 -1.12 -26.85 -18.00
C LYS A 194 -1.78 -28.21 -18.24
N ASP A 195 -2.37 -28.80 -17.22
CA ASP A 195 -2.94 -30.15 -17.29
C ASP A 195 -4.39 -30.25 -16.84
N GLY A 196 -4.98 -29.13 -16.38
CA GLY A 196 -6.38 -29.07 -15.91
C GLY A 196 -6.66 -29.78 -14.60
N LYS A 197 -5.64 -30.30 -13.90
CA LYS A 197 -5.84 -31.01 -12.63
C LYS A 197 -6.04 -30.06 -11.47
N GLU A 198 -6.92 -30.45 -10.57
CA GLU A 198 -7.13 -29.76 -9.30
C GLU A 198 -6.19 -30.27 -8.21
N TYR A 199 -5.66 -29.32 -7.44
CA TYR A 199 -4.79 -29.57 -6.31
C TYR A 199 -5.31 -28.84 -5.07
N GLN A 200 -5.23 -29.50 -3.91
CA GLN A 200 -5.61 -28.90 -2.64
C GLN A 200 -4.57 -27.86 -2.18
N LEU A 201 -5.03 -26.68 -1.82
CA LEU A 201 -4.20 -25.62 -1.24
C LEU A 201 -4.18 -25.69 0.29
N PRO A 202 -3.19 -25.09 0.96
CA PRO A 202 -1.94 -24.59 0.42
C PRO A 202 -0.97 -25.72 0.05
N PHE A 203 0.02 -25.43 -0.81
CA PHE A 203 0.99 -26.45 -1.22
C PHE A 203 2.03 -26.78 -0.15
N VAL A 204 2.54 -25.76 0.55
CA VAL A 204 3.55 -25.97 1.60
C VAL A 204 2.89 -26.35 2.93
N ASP A 205 3.50 -27.28 3.67
CA ASP A 205 2.99 -27.70 4.97
C ASP A 205 3.36 -26.73 6.10
N LYS A 206 4.51 -26.03 5.94
CA LYS A 206 5.02 -25.10 6.93
C LYS A 206 5.72 -23.92 6.27
N MET A 207 5.53 -22.74 6.84
CA MET A 207 6.19 -21.51 6.42
C MET A 207 6.82 -20.83 7.64
N LEU A 208 8.08 -20.43 7.51
CA LEU A 208 8.83 -19.66 8.50
C LEU A 208 8.96 -18.22 8.00
N MET A 209 8.60 -17.27 8.84
CA MET A 209 8.71 -15.84 8.53
C MET A 209 9.60 -15.18 9.58
N PRO A 210 10.93 -15.15 9.34
CA PRO A 210 11.85 -14.51 10.26
C PRO A 210 11.69 -12.99 10.26
N MET A 211 11.85 -12.38 11.43
CA MET A 211 11.88 -10.95 11.67
C MET A 211 13.31 -10.53 11.94
N THR A 212 14.04 -10.15 10.89
CA THR A 212 15.46 -9.77 11.03
C THR A 212 15.59 -8.27 10.72
N PRO A 213 15.85 -7.43 11.73
CA PRO A 213 15.98 -5.98 11.54
C PRO A 213 17.28 -5.60 10.82
N ASP A 214 18.33 -6.42 10.93
CA ASP A 214 19.61 -6.17 10.27
C ASP A 214 19.61 -6.69 8.82
N GLU A 215 19.78 -5.76 7.88
CA GLU A 215 19.74 -6.08 6.45
C GLU A 215 20.93 -6.95 6.00
N ALA A 216 22.11 -6.82 6.61
CA ALA A 216 23.27 -7.63 6.24
C ALA A 216 23.07 -9.10 6.65
N THR A 217 22.51 -9.33 7.83
CA THR A 217 22.12 -10.67 8.31
C THR A 217 21.04 -11.27 7.39
N TRP A 218 20.06 -10.48 6.98
CA TRP A 218 19.04 -10.90 6.00
C TRP A 218 19.66 -11.31 4.66
N ILE A 219 20.54 -10.49 4.12
CA ILE A 219 21.28 -10.76 2.86
C ILE A 219 22.09 -12.04 2.96
N ALA A 220 22.77 -12.29 4.09
CA ALA A 220 23.51 -13.53 4.32
C ALA A 220 22.58 -14.77 4.32
N ALA A 221 21.40 -14.67 4.92
CA ALA A 221 20.40 -15.74 4.93
C ALA A 221 19.81 -15.99 3.53
N VAL A 222 19.55 -14.95 2.76
CA VAL A 222 19.11 -15.08 1.36
C VAL A 222 20.18 -15.77 0.51
N LYS A 223 21.45 -15.32 0.56
CA LYS A 223 22.56 -15.90 -0.21
C LYS A 223 22.80 -17.39 0.05
N THR A 224 22.54 -17.83 1.27
CA THR A 224 22.76 -19.22 1.69
C THR A 224 21.53 -20.11 1.50
N GLY A 225 20.47 -19.62 0.80
CA GLY A 225 19.25 -20.38 0.56
C GLY A 225 18.41 -20.65 1.82
N LYS A 226 18.72 -20.03 2.95
CA LYS A 226 17.89 -20.11 4.19
C LYS A 226 16.59 -19.34 4.04
N ILE A 227 16.56 -18.36 3.16
CA ILE A 227 15.38 -17.60 2.77
C ILE A 227 15.05 -17.92 1.32
N ASP A 228 13.88 -18.48 1.06
CA ASP A 228 13.44 -18.90 -0.26
C ASP A 228 12.89 -17.74 -1.10
N ILE A 229 12.20 -16.79 -0.46
CA ILE A 229 11.61 -15.58 -1.06
C ILE A 229 11.95 -14.39 -0.17
N GLY A 230 12.46 -13.31 -0.76
CA GLY A 230 12.83 -12.11 -0.01
C GLY A 230 12.81 -10.82 -0.81
N ASN A 231 13.31 -9.78 -0.16
CA ASN A 231 13.57 -8.49 -0.78
C ASN A 231 14.96 -8.01 -0.37
N PHE A 232 15.56 -7.15 -1.18
CA PHE A 232 16.76 -6.40 -0.80
C PHE A 232 16.78 -5.01 -1.43
N SER A 233 17.48 -4.08 -0.79
CA SER A 233 17.63 -2.73 -1.32
C SER A 233 18.62 -2.69 -2.48
N PRO A 234 18.52 -1.70 -3.39
CA PRO A 234 19.36 -1.59 -4.58
C PRO A 234 20.88 -1.61 -4.32
N LYS A 235 21.32 -1.13 -3.15
CA LYS A 235 22.74 -1.14 -2.76
C LYS A 235 23.36 -2.53 -2.74
N TRP A 236 22.55 -3.60 -2.61
CA TRP A 236 23.00 -4.98 -2.56
C TRP A 236 22.99 -5.70 -3.91
N LYS A 237 22.44 -5.06 -4.96
CA LYS A 237 22.21 -5.72 -6.26
C LYS A 237 23.46 -6.39 -6.81
N GLU A 238 24.53 -5.65 -6.98
CA GLU A 238 25.79 -6.18 -7.56
C GLU A 238 26.36 -7.34 -6.72
N GLN A 239 26.32 -7.21 -5.40
CA GLN A 239 26.80 -8.26 -4.50
C GLN A 239 25.92 -9.51 -4.57
N MET A 240 24.60 -9.35 -4.68
CA MET A 240 23.66 -10.47 -4.78
C MET A 240 23.82 -11.21 -6.12
N GLU A 241 23.96 -10.49 -7.22
CA GLU A 241 24.19 -11.08 -8.56
C GLU A 241 25.48 -11.90 -8.60
N LYS A 242 26.55 -11.44 -7.95
CA LYS A 242 27.83 -12.18 -7.87
C LYS A 242 27.77 -13.38 -6.92
N ALA A 243 27.15 -13.23 -5.76
CA ALA A 243 27.17 -14.24 -4.69
C ALA A 243 26.07 -15.29 -4.82
N ALA A 244 24.98 -15.00 -5.52
CA ALA A 244 23.81 -15.86 -5.72
C ALA A 244 23.32 -15.80 -7.19
N PRO A 245 24.15 -16.19 -8.17
CA PRO A 245 23.86 -16.00 -9.61
C PRO A 245 22.65 -16.80 -10.11
N LEU A 246 22.21 -17.81 -9.38
CA LEU A 246 21.00 -18.58 -9.69
C LEU A 246 19.71 -17.93 -9.18
N MET A 247 19.83 -16.96 -8.27
CA MET A 247 18.68 -16.29 -7.69
C MET A 247 18.01 -15.38 -8.73
N ILE A 248 16.71 -15.52 -8.86
CA ILE A 248 15.89 -14.65 -9.70
C ILE A 248 15.58 -13.38 -8.91
N ASN A 249 15.72 -12.22 -9.54
CA ASN A 249 15.35 -10.96 -8.93
C ASN A 249 14.58 -10.07 -9.91
N LYS A 250 13.71 -9.23 -9.38
CA LYS A 250 12.89 -8.28 -10.13
C LYS A 250 12.85 -6.97 -9.40
N GLU A 251 13.15 -5.88 -10.08
CA GLU A 251 12.98 -4.54 -9.53
C GLU A 251 11.50 -4.21 -9.41
N ILE A 252 11.13 -3.69 -8.25
CA ILE A 252 9.78 -3.18 -7.94
C ILE A 252 9.92 -1.73 -7.53
N VAL A 253 9.35 -0.82 -8.31
CA VAL A 253 9.27 0.59 -7.93
C VAL A 253 8.23 0.72 -6.82
N SER A 254 8.61 1.41 -5.75
CA SER A 254 7.71 1.66 -4.62
C SER A 254 6.53 2.52 -5.06
N MET A 255 5.35 2.14 -4.63
CA MET A 255 4.13 2.96 -4.77
C MET A 255 3.96 3.93 -3.60
N ALA A 256 4.98 4.08 -2.76
CA ALA A 256 5.03 5.09 -1.72
C ALA A 256 6.21 6.02 -1.98
N SER A 257 5.98 7.31 -1.81
CA SER A 257 7.01 8.34 -1.88
C SER A 257 7.17 9.05 -0.55
N THR A 258 8.34 9.63 -0.32
CA THR A 258 8.58 10.57 0.75
C THR A 258 8.40 11.97 0.20
N ASN A 259 7.62 12.81 0.87
CA ASN A 259 7.24 14.13 0.40
C ASN A 259 7.59 15.20 1.44
N ILE A 260 8.04 16.37 0.99
CA ILE A 260 8.12 17.57 1.81
C ILE A 260 6.85 18.38 1.56
N PHE A 261 5.90 18.30 2.47
CA PHE A 261 4.66 19.05 2.41
C PHE A 261 4.88 20.51 2.79
N PHE A 262 4.28 21.40 2.04
CA PHE A 262 4.24 22.83 2.31
C PHE A 262 2.99 23.15 3.14
N GLN A 263 3.12 23.98 4.19
CA GLN A 263 1.99 24.45 4.98
C GLN A 263 1.26 25.55 4.20
N LEU A 264 0.32 25.16 3.35
CA LEU A 264 -0.27 26.01 2.31
C LEU A 264 -1.05 27.22 2.84
N SER A 265 -1.38 27.24 4.13
CA SER A 265 -2.02 28.40 4.78
C SER A 265 -1.03 29.46 5.26
N LYS A 266 0.29 29.21 5.23
CA LYS A 266 1.30 30.11 5.77
C LYS A 266 2.14 30.77 4.67
N ALA A 267 2.38 32.09 4.83
CA ALA A 267 3.37 32.80 3.99
C ALA A 267 4.78 32.31 4.34
N PRO A 268 5.70 32.23 3.34
CA PRO A 268 5.48 32.59 1.94
C PRO A 268 4.97 31.44 1.06
N VAL A 269 4.86 30.21 1.57
CA VAL A 269 4.50 29.02 0.76
C VAL A 269 3.00 28.95 0.40
N ASN A 270 2.16 29.88 0.90
CA ASN A 270 0.80 30.06 0.40
C ASN A 270 0.79 30.64 -1.03
N ASP A 271 1.86 31.32 -1.47
CA ASP A 271 2.01 31.78 -2.85
C ASP A 271 2.52 30.65 -3.76
N ILE A 272 1.78 30.34 -4.81
CA ILE A 272 2.14 29.29 -5.76
C ILE A 272 3.47 29.54 -6.48
N ARG A 273 3.86 30.79 -6.69
CA ARG A 273 5.16 31.15 -7.31
C ARG A 273 6.32 30.70 -6.44
N VAL A 274 6.19 30.87 -5.11
CA VAL A 274 7.19 30.39 -4.14
C VAL A 274 7.27 28.86 -4.19
N ARG A 275 6.14 28.17 -4.18
CA ARG A 275 6.14 26.70 -4.26
C ARG A 275 6.78 26.18 -5.55
N ARG A 276 6.42 26.77 -6.70
CA ARG A 276 7.05 26.43 -8.00
C ARG A 276 8.55 26.67 -7.96
N ALA A 277 9.00 27.79 -7.41
CA ALA A 277 10.42 28.08 -7.25
C ALA A 277 11.15 27.01 -6.43
N LEU A 278 10.58 26.60 -5.29
CA LEU A 278 11.15 25.54 -4.45
C LEU A 278 11.25 24.18 -5.17
N LEU A 279 10.26 23.84 -6.02
CA LEU A 279 10.31 22.59 -6.79
C LEU A 279 11.33 22.64 -7.92
N MET A 280 11.41 23.75 -8.65
CA MET A 280 12.32 23.95 -9.78
C MET A 280 13.79 24.11 -9.36
N ALA A 281 14.04 24.49 -8.12
CA ALA A 281 15.40 24.64 -7.57
C ALA A 281 16.11 23.30 -7.36
N ILE A 282 15.41 22.16 -7.37
CA ILE A 282 15.97 20.85 -7.02
C ILE A 282 16.28 20.04 -8.27
N ASP A 283 17.54 19.65 -8.46
CA ASP A 283 17.93 18.67 -9.47
C ASP A 283 17.51 17.26 -9.02
N ARG A 284 16.31 16.85 -9.47
CA ARG A 284 15.73 15.53 -9.14
C ARG A 284 16.58 14.38 -9.66
N LYS A 285 17.27 14.57 -10.80
CA LYS A 285 18.15 13.55 -11.37
C LYS A 285 19.38 13.36 -10.50
N ALA A 286 20.05 14.44 -10.11
CA ALA A 286 21.22 14.37 -9.24
C ALA A 286 20.83 13.80 -7.84
N LEU A 287 19.68 14.21 -7.29
CA LEU A 287 19.14 13.65 -6.06
C LEU A 287 18.90 12.14 -6.18
N TRP A 288 18.29 11.69 -7.27
CA TRP A 288 18.04 10.28 -7.57
C TRP A 288 19.34 9.48 -7.71
N GLU A 289 20.31 9.98 -8.46
CA GLU A 289 21.62 9.33 -8.64
C GLU A 289 22.37 9.18 -7.32
N ALA A 290 22.35 10.22 -6.49
CA ALA A 290 23.06 10.26 -5.21
C ALA A 290 22.41 9.38 -4.12
N THR A 291 21.07 9.21 -4.14
CA THR A 291 20.36 8.60 -2.99
C THR A 291 19.65 7.28 -3.29
N LEU A 292 19.40 6.95 -4.56
CA LEU A 292 18.62 5.77 -4.95
C LEU A 292 19.37 4.82 -5.89
N PHE A 293 20.68 4.95 -6.01
CA PHE A 293 21.52 4.06 -6.83
C PHE A 293 21.01 3.90 -8.28
N LYS A 294 20.46 4.96 -8.84
CA LYS A 294 19.85 5.00 -10.20
C LYS A 294 18.70 3.99 -10.40
N THR A 295 17.94 3.73 -9.35
CA THR A 295 16.75 2.86 -9.38
C THR A 295 15.49 3.62 -8.99
N GLY A 296 14.31 3.07 -9.28
CA GLY A 296 13.04 3.74 -8.98
C GLY A 296 12.64 4.79 -10.01
N ASN A 297 11.84 5.79 -9.59
CA ASN A 297 11.29 6.83 -10.47
C ASN A 297 11.58 8.24 -9.95
N TYR A 298 12.08 9.11 -10.83
CA TYR A 298 12.26 10.55 -10.57
C TYR A 298 11.64 11.43 -11.65
N LEU A 299 11.15 10.83 -12.76
CA LEU A 299 10.77 11.54 -13.98
C LEU A 299 9.35 12.10 -13.94
N SER A 300 8.52 11.60 -13.04
CA SER A 300 7.11 11.96 -13.00
C SER A 300 6.54 11.83 -11.59
N PRO A 301 5.42 12.53 -11.29
CA PRO A 301 4.70 12.37 -10.02
C PRO A 301 4.42 10.92 -9.66
N ASN A 302 4.47 10.59 -8.37
CA ASN A 302 4.13 9.26 -7.86
C ASN A 302 2.95 9.29 -6.87
N THR A 303 2.57 10.47 -6.38
CA THR A 303 1.46 10.69 -5.44
C THR A 303 0.43 11.62 -6.06
N PRO A 304 -0.88 11.38 -5.95
CA PRO A 304 -1.58 10.27 -5.27
C PRO A 304 -1.69 8.98 -6.08
N MET A 305 -1.27 8.96 -7.34
CA MET A 305 -1.21 7.77 -8.20
C MET A 305 0.17 7.64 -8.82
N SER A 306 0.63 6.40 -9.00
CA SER A 306 1.93 6.11 -9.59
C SER A 306 1.83 5.64 -11.04
N PRO A 307 2.91 5.74 -11.82
CA PRO A 307 2.97 5.16 -13.17
C PRO A 307 2.64 3.67 -13.24
N ALA A 308 2.77 2.95 -12.11
CA ALA A 308 2.44 1.53 -12.02
C ALA A 308 0.94 1.21 -12.18
N GLU A 309 0.05 2.23 -12.02
CA GLU A 309 -1.39 2.10 -12.30
C GLU A 309 -1.68 1.99 -13.81
N GLY A 310 -0.68 2.27 -14.64
CA GLY A 310 -0.78 2.18 -16.09
C GLY A 310 -1.47 3.37 -16.76
N PRO A 311 -1.40 3.44 -18.10
CA PRO A 311 -1.80 4.63 -18.87
C PRO A 311 -3.30 4.92 -18.84
N ARG A 312 -4.13 3.99 -18.39
CA ARG A 312 -5.55 4.20 -18.20
C ARG A 312 -5.82 5.19 -17.06
N TYR A 313 -5.11 5.07 -15.95
CA TYR A 313 -5.32 5.86 -14.74
C TYR A 313 -4.27 6.95 -14.54
N TYR A 314 -3.05 6.73 -15.02
CA TYR A 314 -1.93 7.63 -14.80
C TYR A 314 -1.66 8.53 -16.02
N PRO A 315 -1.58 9.87 -15.84
CA PRO A 315 -1.26 10.79 -16.93
C PRO A 315 0.21 10.67 -17.37
N SER A 316 0.46 10.75 -18.68
CA SER A 316 1.81 11.00 -19.20
C SER A 316 2.30 12.39 -18.80
N MET A 317 3.63 12.65 -18.88
CA MET A 317 4.15 14.00 -18.64
C MET A 317 3.62 15.04 -19.63
N GLU A 318 3.23 14.62 -20.84
CA GLU A 318 2.57 15.48 -21.81
C GLU A 318 1.15 15.86 -21.36
N GLU A 319 0.36 14.88 -20.88
CA GLU A 319 -0.99 15.10 -20.33
C GLU A 319 -0.99 15.97 -19.06
N PHE A 320 0.06 15.91 -18.24
CA PHE A 320 0.22 16.81 -17.09
C PHE A 320 0.33 18.28 -17.48
N GLY A 321 0.78 18.56 -18.71
CA GLY A 321 0.87 19.90 -19.27
C GLY A 321 2.05 20.75 -18.77
N PRO A 322 2.17 22.00 -19.28
CA PRO A 322 3.40 22.79 -19.16
C PRO A 322 3.77 23.16 -17.71
N ILE A 323 2.79 23.40 -16.84
CA ILE A 323 3.06 23.78 -15.44
C ILE A 323 3.77 22.64 -14.69
N VAL A 324 3.27 21.41 -14.86
CA VAL A 324 3.87 20.24 -14.18
C VAL A 324 5.22 19.89 -14.79
N GLN A 325 5.36 19.98 -16.12
CA GLN A 325 6.63 19.82 -16.80
C GLN A 325 7.67 20.83 -16.31
N GLU A 326 7.27 22.09 -16.12
CA GLU A 326 8.13 23.14 -15.60
C GLU A 326 8.62 22.83 -14.18
N ILE A 327 7.72 22.49 -13.25
CA ILE A 327 8.09 22.19 -11.86
C ILE A 327 8.89 20.89 -11.70
N TYR A 328 8.91 20.03 -12.70
CA TYR A 328 9.78 18.85 -12.79
C TYR A 328 11.12 19.13 -13.49
N SER A 329 11.27 20.31 -14.11
CA SER A 329 12.54 20.75 -14.69
C SER A 329 13.44 21.39 -13.62
N TYR A 330 14.75 21.11 -13.69
CA TYR A 330 15.74 21.83 -12.86
C TYR A 330 16.06 23.18 -13.49
N ASN A 331 15.64 24.27 -12.85
CA ASN A 331 15.89 25.62 -13.31
C ASN A 331 16.03 26.62 -12.14
N PRO A 332 17.20 26.68 -11.49
CA PRO A 332 17.41 27.55 -10.34
C PRO A 332 17.38 29.06 -10.71
N THR A 333 17.64 29.41 -11.98
CA THR A 333 17.53 30.79 -12.46
C THR A 333 16.08 31.24 -12.44
N LYS A 334 15.17 30.43 -13.06
CA LYS A 334 13.74 30.73 -13.05
C LYS A 334 13.14 30.66 -11.63
N ALA A 335 13.67 29.79 -10.78
CA ALA A 335 13.27 29.73 -9.38
C ALA A 335 13.54 31.07 -8.65
N LYS A 336 14.74 31.66 -8.86
CA LYS A 336 15.06 33.01 -8.31
C LYS A 336 14.15 34.11 -8.85
N GLU A 337 13.83 34.09 -10.14
CA GLU A 337 12.87 35.01 -10.75
C GLU A 337 11.50 34.92 -10.09
N LEU A 338 10.96 33.70 -9.93
CA LEU A 338 9.66 33.48 -9.29
C LEU A 338 9.65 33.94 -7.81
N LEU A 339 10.76 33.74 -7.07
CA LEU A 339 10.88 34.25 -5.71
C LEU A 339 10.87 35.79 -5.71
N ALA A 340 11.60 36.44 -6.63
CA ALA A 340 11.61 37.90 -6.75
C ALA A 340 10.23 38.47 -7.10
N GLU A 341 9.52 37.84 -8.06
CA GLU A 341 8.14 38.18 -8.43
C GLU A 341 7.15 38.01 -7.25
N ALA A 342 7.43 37.07 -6.35
CA ALA A 342 6.64 36.83 -5.13
C ALA A 342 7.03 37.79 -3.97
N GLY A 343 8.01 38.67 -4.17
CA GLY A 343 8.47 39.65 -3.15
C GLY A 343 9.66 39.18 -2.31
N TYR A 344 10.32 38.09 -2.71
CA TYR A 344 11.47 37.51 -2.00
C TYR A 344 12.76 37.48 -2.86
N PRO A 345 13.25 38.62 -3.38
CA PRO A 345 14.39 38.65 -4.32
C PRO A 345 15.72 38.17 -3.71
N LYS A 346 15.80 38.12 -2.37
CA LYS A 346 16.97 37.61 -1.62
C LYS A 346 16.70 36.24 -0.98
N GLY A 347 15.54 35.60 -1.31
CA GLY A 347 15.06 34.45 -0.62
C GLY A 347 14.41 34.76 0.73
N PHE A 348 14.29 33.75 1.60
CA PHE A 348 13.65 33.88 2.92
C PHE A 348 14.18 32.80 3.88
N ASP A 349 13.96 33.04 5.19
CA ASP A 349 14.17 32.01 6.21
C ASP A 349 12.94 31.08 6.26
N GLY A 350 13.13 29.82 5.85
CA GLY A 350 12.10 28.77 5.82
C GLY A 350 11.95 28.01 7.14
N GLY A 351 12.85 28.26 8.10
CA GLY A 351 12.85 27.53 9.38
C GLY A 351 13.17 26.03 9.24
N ALA A 352 12.55 25.20 10.05
CA ALA A 352 12.84 23.78 10.09
C ALA A 352 12.02 22.96 9.07
N ILE A 353 12.70 21.99 8.42
CA ILE A 353 12.06 20.85 7.76
C ILE A 353 11.93 19.74 8.81
N VAL A 354 10.72 19.50 9.27
CA VAL A 354 10.44 18.50 10.32
C VAL A 354 10.35 17.09 9.71
N CYS A 355 11.17 16.17 10.20
CA CYS A 355 11.19 14.78 9.75
C CYS A 355 11.34 13.81 10.92
N SER A 356 11.30 12.49 10.64
CA SER A 356 11.62 11.43 11.59
C SER A 356 12.33 10.27 10.89
N THR A 357 13.55 9.97 11.29
CA THR A 357 14.26 8.78 10.82
C THR A 357 13.56 7.49 11.24
N GLY A 358 12.81 7.50 12.34
CA GLY A 358 11.97 6.37 12.77
C GLY A 358 10.80 6.07 11.83
N GLN A 359 10.30 7.10 11.11
CA GLN A 359 9.20 6.95 10.15
C GLN A 359 9.69 6.79 8.70
N GLN A 360 10.65 7.60 8.27
CA GLN A 360 11.11 7.65 6.88
C GLN A 360 12.40 6.86 6.62
N GLY A 361 13.03 6.30 7.67
CA GLY A 361 14.34 5.65 7.60
C GLY A 361 15.51 6.62 7.63
N ALA A 362 16.70 6.11 7.98
CA ALA A 362 17.91 6.93 8.17
C ALA A 362 18.29 7.75 6.93
N SER A 363 18.09 7.23 5.74
CA SER A 363 18.44 7.90 4.47
C SER A 363 17.64 9.19 4.18
N VAL A 364 16.62 9.51 4.98
CA VAL A 364 15.87 10.76 4.80
C VAL A 364 16.75 11.98 5.06
N ILE A 365 17.69 11.89 6.02
CA ILE A 365 18.59 12.99 6.35
C ILE A 365 19.50 13.34 5.17
N ASP A 366 20.08 12.35 4.50
CA ASP A 366 20.93 12.56 3.32
C ASP A 366 20.17 13.28 2.20
N LYS A 367 18.93 12.84 1.94
CA LYS A 367 18.04 13.47 0.95
C LYS A 367 17.71 14.92 1.31
N LEU A 368 17.38 15.18 2.57
CA LEU A 368 17.04 16.52 3.04
C LEU A 368 18.26 17.46 3.01
N THR A 369 19.46 16.96 3.29
CA THR A 369 20.71 17.73 3.19
C THR A 369 20.95 18.22 1.76
N LEU A 370 20.70 17.37 0.76
CA LEU A 370 20.77 17.79 -0.64
C LEU A 370 19.69 18.81 -1.00
N VAL A 371 18.45 18.61 -0.55
CA VAL A 371 17.37 19.58 -0.75
C VAL A 371 17.72 20.94 -0.10
N GLN A 372 18.25 20.92 1.12
CA GLN A 372 18.71 22.11 1.83
C GLN A 372 19.75 22.87 1.00
N ALA A 373 20.75 22.19 0.43
CA ALA A 373 21.76 22.81 -0.41
C ALA A 373 21.17 23.44 -1.69
N TYR A 374 20.22 22.80 -2.33
CA TYR A 374 19.52 23.35 -3.49
C TYR A 374 18.69 24.59 -3.15
N TRP A 375 17.98 24.59 -2.02
CA TRP A 375 17.19 25.74 -1.58
C TRP A 375 18.10 26.89 -1.12
N ASP A 376 19.23 26.58 -0.46
CA ASP A 376 20.23 27.57 -0.09
C ASP A 376 20.78 28.33 -1.32
N ALA A 377 21.01 27.60 -2.43
CA ALA A 377 21.51 28.21 -3.68
C ALA A 377 20.53 29.21 -4.31
N ILE A 378 19.24 29.19 -3.95
CA ILE A 378 18.25 30.21 -4.35
C ILE A 378 17.89 31.18 -3.22
N GLY A 379 18.64 31.16 -2.10
CA GLY A 379 18.46 32.07 -0.96
C GLY A 379 17.42 31.59 0.08
N VAL A 380 16.88 30.40 -0.03
CA VAL A 380 15.95 29.88 0.97
C VAL A 380 16.70 29.06 2.00
N LYS A 381 16.76 29.58 3.22
CA LYS A 381 17.49 28.98 4.35
C LYS A 381 16.57 28.07 5.13
N VAL A 382 16.97 26.80 5.30
CA VAL A 382 16.24 25.81 6.10
C VAL A 382 17.19 25.03 7.00
N THR A 383 16.67 24.51 8.10
CA THR A 383 17.35 23.55 8.97
C THR A 383 16.62 22.20 8.94
N ILE A 384 17.30 21.11 9.30
CA ILE A 384 16.67 19.79 9.39
C ILE A 384 16.41 19.49 10.85
N GLU A 385 15.15 19.23 11.20
CA GLU A 385 14.73 18.88 12.55
C GLU A 385 14.25 17.43 12.57
N ASN A 386 15.11 16.51 13.06
CA ASN A 386 14.79 15.09 13.18
C ASN A 386 14.17 14.81 14.55
N ASN A 387 12.89 14.47 14.57
CA ASN A 387 12.17 14.11 15.79
C ASN A 387 12.12 12.59 15.98
N ASP A 388 11.97 12.14 17.23
CA ASP A 388 11.52 10.80 17.51
C ASP A 388 10.11 10.54 16.92
N LEU A 389 9.74 9.26 16.76
CA LEU A 389 8.49 8.88 16.11
C LEU A 389 7.24 9.43 16.84
N GLN A 390 7.27 9.50 18.17
CA GLN A 390 6.12 9.95 18.97
C GLN A 390 5.92 11.46 18.81
N THR A 391 6.99 12.24 18.94
CA THR A 391 6.98 13.69 18.74
C THR A 391 6.58 14.05 17.32
N TRP A 392 7.16 13.39 16.31
CA TRP A 392 6.79 13.57 14.91
C TRP A 392 5.30 13.27 14.66
N THR A 393 4.80 12.16 15.21
CA THR A 393 3.37 11.77 15.11
C THR A 393 2.47 12.84 15.73
N SER A 394 2.80 13.31 16.93
CA SER A 394 2.04 14.37 17.61
C SER A 394 1.98 15.64 16.76
N ARG A 395 3.12 16.11 16.26
CA ARG A 395 3.23 17.33 15.42
C ARG A 395 2.45 17.18 14.11
N ARG A 396 2.45 16.00 13.52
CA ARG A 396 1.67 15.68 12.33
C ARG A 396 0.16 15.84 12.58
N PHE A 397 -0.35 15.35 13.71
CA PHE A 397 -1.76 15.44 14.08
C PHE A 397 -2.19 16.87 14.45
N THR A 398 -1.36 17.58 15.19
CA THR A 398 -1.64 18.94 15.66
C THR A 398 -1.29 20.02 14.64
N LYS A 399 -0.59 19.64 13.53
CA LYS A 399 -0.01 20.57 12.55
C LYS A 399 0.97 21.59 13.16
N ASP A 400 1.66 21.19 14.24
CA ASP A 400 2.65 22.00 14.93
C ASP A 400 4.00 21.96 14.20
N TYR A 401 4.05 22.62 13.05
CA TYR A 401 5.26 22.87 12.26
C TYR A 401 5.10 24.18 11.49
N ASN A 402 6.22 24.76 11.08
CA ASN A 402 6.19 26.05 10.41
C ASN A 402 5.80 25.89 8.94
N LEU A 403 6.77 25.74 8.02
CA LEU A 403 6.50 25.72 6.58
C LEU A 403 6.59 24.31 5.97
N PHE A 404 7.43 23.43 6.54
CA PHE A 404 7.82 22.19 5.91
C PHE A 404 7.69 20.98 6.85
N PHE A 405 7.03 19.94 6.35
CA PHE A 405 6.88 18.69 7.08
C PHE A 405 7.08 17.48 6.16
N VAL A 406 7.90 16.52 6.58
CA VAL A 406 8.17 15.31 5.81
C VAL A 406 7.21 14.21 6.21
N ASP A 407 6.48 13.68 5.23
CA ASP A 407 5.59 12.51 5.42
C ASP A 407 5.67 11.58 4.21
N GLY A 408 5.40 10.30 4.43
CA GLY A 408 5.23 9.31 3.38
C GLY A 408 3.79 9.26 2.88
N LYS A 409 3.63 9.10 1.56
CA LYS A 409 2.30 8.86 0.95
C LYS A 409 2.36 7.66 0.04
N GLY A 410 1.31 6.87 0.06
CA GLY A 410 1.08 5.87 -0.96
C GLY A 410 0.56 6.47 -2.26
N SER A 411 0.43 5.65 -3.28
CA SER A 411 0.12 6.11 -4.63
C SER A 411 -0.88 5.20 -5.32
N THR A 412 -2.11 5.23 -4.82
CA THR A 412 -3.27 4.64 -5.49
C THR A 412 -4.44 5.60 -5.39
N ILE A 413 -5.46 5.36 -6.20
CA ILE A 413 -6.62 6.25 -6.31
C ILE A 413 -7.25 6.63 -4.96
N ARG A 414 -7.21 5.79 -3.95
CA ARG A 414 -7.73 6.12 -2.61
C ARG A 414 -6.97 7.26 -1.93
N TYR A 415 -5.71 7.50 -2.30
CA TYR A 415 -4.91 8.57 -1.70
C TYR A 415 -5.37 9.96 -2.09
N PHE A 416 -6.22 10.11 -3.11
CA PHE A 416 -6.92 11.37 -3.33
C PHE A 416 -7.72 11.82 -2.10
N ASN A 417 -8.29 10.88 -1.34
CA ASN A 417 -8.99 11.21 -0.10
C ASN A 417 -8.09 11.85 0.97
N GLU A 418 -6.78 11.67 0.89
CA GLU A 418 -5.83 12.23 1.85
C GLU A 418 -5.56 13.73 1.66
N PHE A 419 -6.06 14.32 0.58
CA PHE A 419 -5.95 15.74 0.29
C PHE A 419 -7.31 16.46 0.41
N THR A 420 -8.28 15.84 1.08
CA THR A 420 -9.59 16.43 1.35
C THR A 420 -9.65 17.06 2.75
N LEU A 421 -10.56 18.00 2.94
CA LEU A 421 -10.81 18.63 4.24
C LEU A 421 -11.32 17.63 5.29
N ASN A 422 -12.12 16.65 4.86
CA ASN A 422 -12.65 15.63 5.75
C ASN A 422 -11.56 14.69 6.30
N ASN A 423 -10.41 14.61 5.63
CA ASN A 423 -9.27 13.83 6.09
C ASN A 423 -8.14 14.74 6.62
N TRP A 424 -8.49 15.68 7.48
CA TRP A 424 -7.57 16.70 8.00
C TRP A 424 -6.24 16.15 8.51
N VAL A 425 -6.26 15.00 9.16
CA VAL A 425 -5.06 14.35 9.70
C VAL A 425 -4.09 13.91 8.60
N ALA A 426 -4.62 13.32 7.53
CA ALA A 426 -3.80 12.86 6.40
C ALA A 426 -3.41 13.99 5.45
N ASN A 427 -4.20 15.06 5.38
CA ASN A 427 -3.93 16.27 4.60
C ASN A 427 -2.86 17.13 5.27
N VAL A 428 -1.61 16.65 5.26
CA VAL A 428 -0.49 17.23 6.00
C VAL A 428 -0.26 18.69 5.63
N GLY A 429 -0.20 19.04 4.35
CA GLY A 429 0.02 20.40 3.86
C GLY A 429 -1.18 21.36 4.04
N GLY A 430 -2.33 20.86 4.47
CA GLY A 430 -3.54 21.67 4.60
C GLY A 430 -4.09 22.14 3.24
N PHE A 431 -3.97 21.32 2.20
CA PHE A 431 -4.55 21.61 0.89
C PHE A 431 -6.06 21.76 0.96
N THR A 432 -6.60 22.83 0.36
CA THR A 432 -8.04 23.11 0.33
C THR A 432 -8.45 23.57 -1.07
N SER A 433 -9.52 23.00 -1.61
CA SER A 433 -10.07 23.41 -2.90
C SER A 433 -11.47 22.83 -3.07
N ASP A 434 -12.48 23.70 -3.24
CA ASP A 434 -13.88 23.29 -3.50
C ASP A 434 -13.97 22.45 -4.77
N LYS A 435 -13.21 22.80 -5.80
CA LYS A 435 -13.15 22.01 -7.04
C LYS A 435 -12.62 20.60 -6.75
N TYR A 436 -11.56 20.47 -5.97
CA TYR A 436 -10.98 19.16 -5.65
C TYR A 436 -11.96 18.28 -4.86
N GLU A 437 -12.64 18.86 -3.86
CA GLU A 437 -13.66 18.15 -3.07
C GLU A 437 -14.83 17.66 -3.94
N ALA A 438 -15.34 18.54 -4.85
CA ALA A 438 -16.42 18.21 -5.75
C ALA A 438 -16.03 17.09 -6.74
N ASP A 439 -14.86 17.22 -7.37
CA ASP A 439 -14.34 16.25 -8.33
C ASP A 439 -14.08 14.88 -7.65
N TRP A 440 -13.47 14.89 -6.47
CA TRP A 440 -13.23 13.64 -5.73
C TRP A 440 -14.53 12.94 -5.34
N LYS A 441 -15.53 13.69 -4.86
CA LYS A 441 -16.86 13.15 -4.56
C LYS A 441 -17.54 12.54 -5.80
N ALA A 442 -17.41 13.19 -6.95
CA ALA A 442 -17.93 12.68 -8.21
C ALA A 442 -17.23 11.39 -8.64
N ILE A 443 -15.89 11.34 -8.54
CA ILE A 443 -15.08 10.13 -8.82
C ILE A 443 -15.51 8.96 -7.95
N GLN A 444 -15.74 9.19 -6.66
CA GLN A 444 -16.18 8.12 -5.73
C GLN A 444 -17.53 7.50 -6.10
N SER A 445 -18.37 8.23 -6.82
CA SER A 445 -19.71 7.80 -7.20
C SER A 445 -19.84 7.35 -8.66
N GLU A 446 -18.80 7.57 -9.49
CA GLU A 446 -18.82 7.19 -10.91
C GLU A 446 -18.59 5.68 -11.06
N MET A 447 -19.61 4.95 -11.47
CA MET A 447 -19.58 3.49 -11.61
C MET A 447 -18.92 3.04 -12.92
N ASP A 448 -18.90 3.87 -13.96
CA ASP A 448 -18.18 3.58 -15.21
C ASP A 448 -16.68 3.74 -15.00
N GLU A 449 -15.95 2.63 -15.09
CA GLU A 449 -14.51 2.60 -14.83
C GLU A 449 -13.70 3.49 -15.78
N SER A 450 -14.12 3.61 -17.06
CA SER A 450 -13.40 4.43 -18.05
C SER A 450 -13.57 5.91 -17.77
N LYS A 451 -14.78 6.35 -17.42
CA LYS A 451 -15.05 7.72 -16.99
C LYS A 451 -14.33 8.03 -15.68
N ARG A 452 -14.41 7.12 -14.71
CA ARG A 452 -13.73 7.26 -13.42
C ARG A 452 -12.21 7.41 -13.59
N ALA A 453 -11.60 6.63 -14.47
CA ALA A 453 -10.19 6.74 -14.80
C ALA A 453 -9.83 8.12 -15.40
N ALA A 454 -10.61 8.59 -16.37
CA ALA A 454 -10.42 9.90 -16.97
C ALA A 454 -10.57 11.05 -15.96
N MET A 455 -11.59 10.98 -15.10
CA MET A 455 -11.80 11.95 -14.01
C MET A 455 -10.63 11.94 -13.01
N SER A 456 -10.11 10.75 -12.66
CA SER A 456 -8.97 10.60 -11.76
C SER A 456 -7.69 11.20 -12.33
N LYS A 457 -7.42 10.99 -13.64
CA LYS A 457 -6.33 11.67 -14.34
C LYS A 457 -6.47 13.20 -14.27
N ALA A 458 -7.65 13.71 -14.57
CA ALA A 458 -7.89 15.16 -14.54
C ALA A 458 -7.69 15.74 -13.14
N LEU A 459 -8.13 15.03 -12.09
CA LEU A 459 -7.94 15.45 -10.70
C LEU A 459 -6.47 15.43 -10.28
N MET A 460 -5.70 14.43 -10.73
CA MET A 460 -4.26 14.35 -10.48
C MET A 460 -3.52 15.51 -11.14
N ILE A 461 -3.83 15.82 -12.41
CA ILE A 461 -3.26 16.95 -13.14
C ILE A 461 -3.56 18.26 -12.39
N TYR A 462 -4.83 18.49 -12.02
CA TYR A 462 -5.23 19.67 -11.27
C TYR A 462 -4.45 19.83 -9.95
N LEU A 463 -4.33 18.75 -9.18
CA LEU A 463 -3.61 18.75 -7.90
C LEU A 463 -2.13 19.15 -8.08
N TRP A 464 -1.44 18.55 -9.06
CA TRP A 464 -0.04 18.86 -9.32
C TRP A 464 0.19 20.25 -9.88
N GLN A 465 -0.76 20.82 -10.63
CA GLN A 465 -0.74 22.21 -11.06
C GLN A 465 -0.74 23.20 -9.88
N GLN A 466 -1.18 22.78 -8.70
CA GLN A 466 -1.14 23.59 -7.48
C GLN A 466 0.22 23.56 -6.79
N ALA A 467 1.20 22.74 -7.24
CA ALA A 467 2.52 22.57 -6.64
C ALA A 467 2.46 22.38 -5.10
N PRO A 468 1.69 21.40 -4.58
CA PRO A 468 1.32 21.35 -3.17
C PRO A 468 2.40 20.81 -2.24
N TRP A 469 3.40 20.11 -2.77
CA TRP A 469 4.55 19.55 -2.04
C TRP A 469 5.72 19.26 -2.98
N PHE A 470 6.92 19.07 -2.42
CA PHE A 470 8.04 18.46 -3.13
C PHE A 470 8.01 16.96 -2.93
N GLU A 471 7.93 16.21 -4.00
CA GLU A 471 8.02 14.76 -3.97
C GLU A 471 9.45 14.31 -4.26
N MET A 472 10.03 13.56 -3.33
CA MET A 472 11.33 12.93 -3.52
C MET A 472 11.22 11.80 -4.56
N PRO A 473 12.29 11.51 -5.32
CA PRO A 473 12.29 10.35 -6.20
C PRO A 473 11.81 9.08 -5.50
N ALA A 474 10.89 8.36 -6.14
CA ALA A 474 10.32 7.14 -5.58
C ALA A 474 11.37 6.01 -5.58
N PRO A 475 11.65 5.38 -4.42
CA PRO A 475 12.65 4.32 -4.33
C PRO A 475 12.16 3.03 -5.02
N SER A 476 13.08 2.13 -5.31
CA SER A 476 12.76 0.74 -5.65
C SER A 476 13.40 -0.22 -4.65
N TYR A 477 13.01 -1.47 -4.75
CA TYR A 477 13.64 -2.60 -4.10
C TYR A 477 13.61 -3.79 -5.05
N TYR A 478 14.46 -4.79 -4.80
CA TYR A 478 14.48 -6.03 -5.55
C TYR A 478 13.69 -7.11 -4.82
N ARG A 479 12.66 -7.63 -5.47
CA ARG A 479 12.00 -8.86 -5.06
C ARG A 479 12.86 -10.03 -5.56
N CYS A 480 13.20 -10.98 -4.68
CA CYS A 480 14.06 -12.09 -5.05
C CYS A 480 13.52 -13.43 -4.59
N TRP A 481 13.84 -14.48 -5.36
CA TRP A 481 13.48 -15.86 -5.03
C TRP A 481 14.44 -16.83 -5.72
N TRP A 482 14.48 -18.04 -5.21
CA TRP A 482 15.32 -19.08 -5.75
C TRP A 482 14.61 -19.94 -6.81
N PRO A 483 15.31 -20.60 -7.76
CA PRO A 483 14.71 -21.39 -8.83
C PRO A 483 13.95 -22.62 -8.37
N TRP A 484 14.12 -23.06 -7.14
CA TRP A 484 13.30 -24.13 -6.52
C TRP A 484 11.95 -23.66 -5.98
N VAL A 485 11.65 -22.37 -6.08
CA VAL A 485 10.35 -21.79 -5.72
C VAL A 485 9.47 -21.72 -6.95
N TYR A 486 8.36 -22.40 -6.92
CA TYR A 486 7.41 -22.48 -8.04
C TYR A 486 6.11 -21.73 -7.73
N ASN A 487 5.35 -21.41 -8.79
CA ASN A 487 4.13 -20.61 -8.73
C ASN A 487 4.33 -19.25 -8.05
N PHE A 488 5.51 -18.65 -8.28
CA PHE A 488 5.85 -17.34 -7.80
C PHE A 488 6.71 -16.61 -8.84
N ASN A 489 6.29 -15.41 -9.26
CA ASN A 489 6.99 -14.57 -10.22
C ASN A 489 7.06 -13.10 -9.77
N GLY A 490 7.19 -12.90 -8.45
CA GLY A 490 7.36 -11.60 -7.83
C GLY A 490 6.06 -10.95 -7.34
N GLU A 491 4.95 -11.67 -7.27
CA GLU A 491 3.71 -11.22 -6.63
C GLU A 491 3.98 -10.76 -5.21
N GLN A 492 3.38 -9.65 -4.82
CA GLN A 492 3.49 -9.13 -3.47
C GLN A 492 2.17 -9.17 -2.73
N TYR A 493 1.07 -8.81 -3.41
CA TYR A 493 -0.25 -8.72 -2.82
C TYR A 493 -1.33 -9.10 -3.83
N LEU A 494 -2.31 -9.91 -3.41
CA LEU A 494 -3.55 -10.12 -4.15
C LEU A 494 -4.66 -9.20 -3.62
N GLY A 495 -4.36 -7.92 -3.45
CA GLY A 495 -5.22 -6.90 -2.85
C GLY A 495 -4.55 -6.18 -1.69
N ALA A 496 -5.30 -5.31 -1.00
CA ALA A 496 -4.79 -4.50 0.10
C ALA A 496 -4.14 -5.36 1.18
N HIS A 497 -2.81 -5.29 1.27
CA HIS A 497 -1.99 -6.11 2.18
C HIS A 497 -2.27 -7.61 2.11
N ASN A 498 -2.98 -8.09 1.07
CA ASN A 498 -3.41 -9.47 0.95
C ASN A 498 -2.26 -10.36 0.47
N ARG A 499 -1.77 -11.21 1.37
CA ARG A 499 -0.70 -12.19 1.11
C ARG A 499 -1.23 -13.59 0.76
N SER A 500 -2.47 -13.70 0.33
CA SER A 500 -3.08 -14.99 -0.02
C SER A 500 -2.41 -15.72 -1.21
N TRP A 501 -1.53 -15.04 -1.98
CA TRP A 501 -0.67 -15.68 -2.98
C TRP A 501 0.24 -16.76 -2.38
N LEU A 502 0.58 -16.70 -1.09
CA LEU A 502 1.42 -17.68 -0.39
C LEU A 502 0.86 -19.10 -0.47
N LYS A 503 -0.46 -19.26 -0.56
CA LYS A 503 -1.10 -20.59 -0.67
C LYS A 503 -0.76 -21.34 -1.97
N TYR A 504 -0.38 -20.61 -3.02
CA TYR A 504 -0.05 -21.17 -4.34
C TYR A 504 1.44 -21.54 -4.50
N VAL A 505 2.29 -21.06 -3.60
CA VAL A 505 3.73 -21.31 -3.64
C VAL A 505 4.05 -22.72 -3.20
N TRP A 506 4.93 -23.40 -3.94
CA TRP A 506 5.55 -24.62 -3.48
C TRP A 506 7.07 -24.60 -3.71
N VAL A 507 7.79 -25.40 -2.93
CA VAL A 507 9.26 -25.46 -2.93
C VAL A 507 9.67 -26.87 -3.31
N ASP A 508 10.60 -27.01 -4.25
CA ASP A 508 11.19 -28.29 -4.64
C ASP A 508 12.46 -28.57 -3.79
N PRO A 509 12.36 -29.42 -2.76
CA PRO A 509 13.49 -29.71 -1.91
C PRO A 509 14.57 -30.54 -2.61
N ALA A 510 14.21 -31.32 -3.64
CA ALA A 510 15.17 -32.10 -4.42
C ALA A 510 16.03 -31.18 -5.29
N LEU A 511 15.42 -30.19 -5.96
CA LEU A 511 16.15 -29.20 -6.71
C LEU A 511 17.03 -28.32 -5.80
N LYS A 512 16.51 -27.90 -4.64
CA LYS A 512 17.28 -27.14 -3.63
C LYS A 512 18.55 -27.89 -3.22
N LYS A 513 18.42 -29.16 -2.86
CA LYS A 513 19.55 -30.04 -2.51
C LYS A 513 20.50 -30.25 -3.69
N LYS A 514 19.98 -30.46 -4.92
CA LYS A 514 20.81 -30.63 -6.13
C LYS A 514 21.66 -29.42 -6.43
N LEU A 515 21.17 -28.21 -6.12
CA LEU A 515 21.89 -26.95 -6.30
C LEU A 515 22.84 -26.60 -5.13
N GLY A 516 22.94 -27.45 -4.10
CA GLY A 516 23.89 -27.29 -2.99
C GLY A 516 23.40 -26.42 -1.83
N TYR A 517 22.09 -26.25 -1.69
CA TYR A 517 21.49 -25.43 -0.63
C TYR A 517 20.70 -26.22 0.41
#